data_596bb4ca94a229effef27e22a236e3ae
#
_entry.id   596bb4ca94a229effef27e22a236e3ae
#
_cell.length_a   1.000
_cell.length_b   1.000
_cell.length_c   1.000
_cell.angle_alpha   90.00
_cell.angle_beta   90.00
_cell.angle_gamma   90.00
#
_symmetry.space_group_name_H-M   'P 1'
#
loop_
_entity.id
_entity.type
_entity.pdbx_description
1 polymer ?
#
loop_
_entity_poly.entity_id
_entity_poly.type
_entity_poly.pdbx_seq_one_letter_code
_entity_poly.pdbx_strand_id
1 'polypeptide(L)'
;MKVTLVRHTRVAVPPEMCYGNSDVDVASTFEQEAAEVLSGLRGQAFDAVFTSPLQRCRKLATYCGYPDAMPDDRLKELNFGDWEGQLWHEITDPLLENWYTYWMDTPAGGGESFLDQYNRVSAFLDEVKERKYRHICLFIHRGTIEAILVYVGQLNLNQAFARPMDFGVRFTVEIE
;
A
#
# COMPACT_ATOMS: atom_id res chain seq x y z
N MET A 1 0.69 -9.92 -17.45
CA MET A 1 0.81 -10.55 -16.11
C MET A 1 -0.34 -10.08 -15.23
N LYS A 2 -1.03 -10.99 -14.52
CA LYS A 2 -2.05 -10.62 -13.53
C LYS A 2 -1.41 -10.27 -12.18
N VAL A 3 -1.92 -9.24 -11.52
CA VAL A 3 -1.47 -8.82 -10.20
C VAL A 3 -2.70 -8.62 -9.31
N THR A 4 -2.86 -9.49 -8.31
CA THR A 4 -3.89 -9.32 -7.27
C THR A 4 -3.32 -8.41 -6.19
N LEU A 5 -3.98 -7.28 -5.98
CA LEU A 5 -3.65 -6.27 -4.99
C LEU A 5 -4.52 -6.47 -3.76
N VAL A 6 -3.91 -6.48 -2.58
CA VAL A 6 -4.60 -6.64 -1.30
C VAL A 6 -4.14 -5.54 -0.36
N ARG A 7 -5.06 -4.64 0.03
CA ARG A 7 -4.79 -3.65 1.07
C ARG A 7 -4.84 -4.31 2.45
N HIS A 8 -3.93 -3.94 3.34
CA HIS A 8 -3.98 -4.39 4.74
C HIS A 8 -5.30 -4.04 5.44
N THR A 9 -5.60 -4.73 6.54
CA THR A 9 -6.76 -4.50 7.41
C THR A 9 -6.58 -3.24 8.27
N ARG A 10 -7.60 -2.87 9.07
CA ARG A 10 -7.48 -1.74 10.01
C ARG A 10 -6.30 -1.89 10.95
N VAL A 11 -5.81 -0.76 11.41
CA VAL A 11 -4.62 -0.65 12.28
C VAL A 11 -4.99 -0.15 13.66
N ALA A 12 -4.12 -0.44 14.65
CA ALA A 12 -4.33 -0.12 16.07
C ALA A 12 -3.86 1.31 16.41
N VAL A 13 -4.21 2.29 15.57
CA VAL A 13 -3.94 3.71 15.81
C VAL A 13 -5.21 4.53 15.62
N PRO A 14 -5.32 5.74 16.19
CA PRO A 14 -6.44 6.63 15.94
C PRO A 14 -6.65 6.87 14.44
N PRO A 15 -7.90 6.95 13.95
CA PRO A 15 -8.20 7.12 12.53
C PRO A 15 -7.55 8.36 11.90
N GLU A 16 -7.35 9.41 12.70
CA GLU A 16 -6.75 10.68 12.26
C GLU A 16 -5.24 10.75 12.43
N MET A 17 -4.59 9.65 12.86
CA MET A 17 -3.14 9.62 12.96
C MET A 17 -2.50 9.49 11.58
N CYS A 18 -1.52 10.35 11.33
CA CYS A 18 -0.63 10.23 10.18
C CYS A 18 0.30 9.02 10.40
N TYR A 19 0.23 8.03 9.52
CA TYR A 19 1.16 6.91 9.51
C TYR A 19 1.39 6.44 8.07
N GLY A 20 2.60 6.13 7.76
CA GLY A 20 2.98 5.62 6.43
C GLY A 20 4.01 4.51 6.59
N ASN A 21 5.27 4.87 6.73
CA ASN A 21 6.37 3.94 7.00
C ASN A 21 6.41 3.45 8.46
N SER A 22 5.73 4.12 9.38
CA SER A 22 5.60 3.64 10.77
C SER A 22 5.05 2.22 10.80
N ASP A 23 5.70 1.34 11.57
CA ASP A 23 5.33 -0.07 11.65
C ASP A 23 4.22 -0.30 12.70
N VAL A 24 3.05 0.31 12.44
CA VAL A 24 1.87 0.19 13.30
C VAL A 24 1.26 -1.20 13.24
N ASP A 25 0.70 -1.65 14.36
CA ASP A 25 0.09 -2.96 14.48
C ASP A 25 -1.35 -2.97 13.92
N VAL A 26 -1.88 -4.17 13.73
CA VAL A 26 -3.27 -4.41 13.29
C VAL A 26 -4.26 -4.14 14.42
N ALA A 27 -5.47 -3.72 14.08
CA ALA A 27 -6.56 -3.49 15.05
C ALA A 27 -7.08 -4.80 15.66
N SER A 28 -7.86 -4.69 16.75
CA SER A 28 -8.51 -5.83 17.40
C SER A 28 -9.51 -6.58 16.49
N THR A 29 -9.97 -5.94 15.41
CA THR A 29 -10.86 -6.52 14.39
C THR A 29 -10.12 -7.36 13.34
N PHE A 30 -8.81 -7.52 13.49
CA PHE A 30 -7.93 -8.12 12.47
C PHE A 30 -8.40 -9.49 12.00
N GLU A 31 -8.72 -10.42 12.90
CA GLU A 31 -9.08 -11.80 12.53
C GLU A 31 -10.34 -11.84 11.67
N GLN A 32 -11.35 -11.02 12.02
CA GLN A 32 -12.59 -10.95 11.25
C GLN A 32 -12.32 -10.39 9.85
N GLU A 33 -11.62 -9.27 9.76
CA GLU A 33 -11.31 -8.63 8.46
C GLU A 33 -10.39 -9.50 7.61
N ALA A 34 -9.39 -10.15 8.21
CA ALA A 34 -8.47 -11.05 7.51
C ALA A 34 -9.20 -12.31 6.98
N ALA A 35 -10.20 -12.83 7.71
CA ALA A 35 -11.02 -13.94 7.23
C ALA A 35 -11.83 -13.57 5.98
N GLU A 36 -12.33 -12.34 5.90
CA GLU A 36 -13.01 -11.82 4.69
C GLU A 36 -12.04 -11.70 3.50
N VAL A 37 -10.82 -11.21 3.74
CA VAL A 37 -9.77 -11.15 2.71
C VAL A 37 -9.43 -12.56 2.23
N LEU A 38 -9.17 -13.50 3.14
CA LEU A 38 -8.88 -14.90 2.81
C LEU A 38 -10.01 -15.54 1.99
N SER A 39 -11.25 -15.29 2.36
CA SER A 39 -12.41 -15.80 1.62
C SER A 39 -12.40 -15.34 0.16
N GLY A 40 -12.04 -14.09 -0.11
CA GLY A 40 -11.98 -13.56 -1.47
C GLY A 40 -10.75 -13.98 -2.27
N LEU A 41 -9.74 -14.57 -1.62
CA LEU A 41 -8.56 -15.14 -2.30
C LEU A 41 -8.71 -16.63 -2.59
N ARG A 42 -9.77 -17.29 -2.06
CA ARG A 42 -10.00 -18.72 -2.27
C ARG A 42 -10.09 -19.09 -3.74
N GLY A 43 -9.42 -20.18 -4.11
CA GLY A 43 -9.40 -20.70 -5.48
C GLY A 43 -8.45 -19.93 -6.42
N GLN A 44 -7.78 -18.90 -5.96
CA GLN A 44 -6.73 -18.25 -6.73
C GLN A 44 -5.39 -18.94 -6.47
N ALA A 45 -4.62 -19.13 -7.55
CA ALA A 45 -3.25 -19.62 -7.48
C ALA A 45 -2.29 -18.52 -7.94
N PHE A 46 -1.23 -18.32 -7.18
CA PHE A 46 -0.20 -17.32 -7.46
C PHE A 46 1.15 -17.99 -7.71
N ASP A 47 1.85 -17.55 -8.76
CA ASP A 47 3.22 -18.00 -9.05
C ASP A 47 4.21 -17.42 -8.02
N ALA A 48 3.90 -16.23 -7.45
CA ALA A 48 4.66 -15.60 -6.39
C ALA A 48 3.76 -14.70 -5.53
N VAL A 49 4.11 -14.54 -4.26
CA VAL A 49 3.43 -13.63 -3.33
C VAL A 49 4.46 -12.70 -2.71
N PHE A 50 4.21 -11.40 -2.80
CA PHE A 50 5.05 -10.36 -2.22
C PHE A 50 4.28 -9.57 -1.16
N THR A 51 5.00 -8.95 -0.25
CA THR A 51 4.41 -8.13 0.81
C THR A 51 5.26 -6.89 1.08
N SER A 52 4.62 -5.81 1.48
CA SER A 52 5.32 -4.76 2.21
C SER A 52 5.97 -5.38 3.47
N PRO A 53 7.18 -4.97 3.86
CA PRO A 53 7.81 -5.46 5.08
C PRO A 53 7.11 -5.00 6.37
N LEU A 54 6.19 -4.02 6.29
CA LEU A 54 5.46 -3.51 7.46
C LEU A 54 4.50 -4.58 8.01
N GLN A 55 4.48 -4.72 9.35
CA GLN A 55 3.83 -5.85 10.03
C GLN A 55 2.36 -6.03 9.67
N ARG A 56 1.60 -4.96 9.45
CA ARG A 56 0.18 -5.02 9.07
C ARG A 56 -0.07 -5.77 7.76
N CYS A 57 0.86 -5.69 6.80
CA CYS A 57 0.81 -6.44 5.55
C CYS A 57 1.30 -7.88 5.74
N ARG A 58 2.40 -8.08 6.46
CA ARG A 58 2.97 -9.40 6.74
C ARG A 58 2.02 -10.27 7.55
N LYS A 59 1.38 -9.72 8.59
CA LYS A 59 0.37 -10.43 9.38
C LYS A 59 -0.80 -10.89 8.53
N LEU A 60 -1.29 -10.01 7.63
CA LEU A 60 -2.37 -10.37 6.72
C LEU A 60 -1.95 -11.45 5.72
N ALA A 61 -0.76 -11.34 5.12
CA ALA A 61 -0.23 -12.36 4.22
C ALA A 61 -0.13 -13.72 4.93
N THR A 62 0.43 -13.76 6.14
CA THR A 62 0.53 -14.98 6.96
C THR A 62 -0.84 -15.59 7.27
N TYR A 63 -1.82 -14.77 7.68
CA TYR A 63 -3.19 -15.22 7.94
C TYR A 63 -3.85 -15.82 6.69
N CYS A 64 -3.58 -15.23 5.54
CA CYS A 64 -4.09 -15.71 4.24
C CYS A 64 -3.38 -16.97 3.72
N GLY A 65 -2.43 -17.55 4.48
CA GLY A 65 -1.72 -18.78 4.12
C GLY A 65 -0.41 -18.56 3.36
N TYR A 66 0.14 -17.33 3.39
CA TYR A 66 1.40 -16.97 2.72
C TYR A 66 2.45 -16.47 3.74
N PRO A 67 2.89 -17.32 4.71
CA PRO A 67 3.88 -16.92 5.71
C PRO A 67 5.24 -16.59 5.10
N ASP A 68 5.54 -17.17 3.93
CA ASP A 68 6.79 -17.00 3.18
C ASP A 68 6.66 -15.91 2.09
N ALA A 69 5.63 -15.05 2.14
CA ALA A 69 5.50 -13.93 1.22
C ALA A 69 6.78 -13.07 1.22
N MET A 70 7.34 -12.81 0.05
CA MET A 70 8.61 -12.11 -0.13
C MET A 70 8.47 -10.61 0.21
N PRO A 71 9.16 -10.11 1.25
CA PRO A 71 9.11 -8.68 1.56
C PRO A 71 9.95 -7.88 0.56
N ASP A 72 9.43 -6.71 0.16
CA ASP A 72 10.17 -5.75 -0.66
C ASP A 72 9.92 -4.32 -0.15
N ASP A 73 11.00 -3.58 0.12
CA ASP A 73 10.94 -2.22 0.66
C ASP A 73 10.23 -1.25 -0.28
N ARG A 74 10.28 -1.49 -1.58
CA ARG A 74 9.59 -0.68 -2.60
C ARG A 74 8.06 -0.76 -2.48
N LEU A 75 7.53 -1.73 -1.73
CA LEU A 75 6.09 -1.91 -1.48
C LEU A 75 5.59 -1.23 -0.20
N LYS A 76 6.45 -0.53 0.56
CA LYS A 76 6.04 0.26 1.73
C LYS A 76 5.05 1.35 1.36
N GLU A 77 4.28 1.82 2.35
CA GLU A 77 3.43 3.00 2.20
C GLU A 77 4.28 4.26 2.03
N LEU A 78 3.63 5.36 1.63
CA LEU A 78 4.26 6.68 1.56
C LEU A 78 4.92 7.02 2.90
N ASN A 79 6.16 7.48 2.84
CA ASN A 79 6.87 7.99 4.01
C ASN A 79 6.45 9.45 4.26
N PHE A 80 5.71 9.69 5.35
CA PHE A 80 5.29 11.03 5.76
C PHE A 80 6.34 11.75 6.63
N GLY A 81 7.52 11.19 6.80
CA GLY A 81 8.63 11.80 7.52
C GLY A 81 8.25 12.21 8.95
N ASP A 82 8.58 13.44 9.33
CA ASP A 82 8.37 13.98 10.67
C ASP A 82 6.90 14.14 11.06
N TRP A 83 5.96 14.00 10.13
CA TRP A 83 4.54 14.05 10.43
C TRP A 83 3.99 12.74 11.00
N GLU A 84 4.72 11.63 10.82
CA GLU A 84 4.25 10.33 11.30
C GLU A 84 4.13 10.28 12.82
N GLY A 85 3.04 9.65 13.30
CA GLY A 85 2.71 9.54 14.72
C GLY A 85 1.95 10.74 15.29
N GLN A 86 1.75 11.82 14.53
CA GLN A 86 0.93 12.97 14.92
C GLN A 86 -0.50 12.82 14.39
N LEU A 87 -1.46 13.43 15.06
CA LEU A 87 -2.80 13.59 14.48
C LEU A 87 -2.76 14.67 13.38
N TRP A 88 -3.43 14.45 12.25
CA TRP A 88 -3.39 15.39 11.12
C TRP A 88 -3.70 16.84 11.51
N HIS A 89 -4.66 17.04 12.42
CA HIS A 89 -5.05 18.38 12.89
C HIS A 89 -4.06 18.99 13.91
N GLU A 90 -3.11 18.23 14.42
CA GLU A 90 -2.06 18.69 15.35
C GLU A 90 -0.74 19.01 14.64
N ILE A 91 -0.61 18.66 13.36
CA ILE A 91 0.59 18.97 12.58
C ILE A 91 0.66 20.48 12.35
N THR A 92 1.67 21.10 12.93
CA THR A 92 1.90 22.56 12.84
C THR A 92 2.95 22.96 11.81
N ASP A 93 3.44 22.01 11.03
CA ASP A 93 4.42 22.27 9.98
C ASP A 93 3.86 23.24 8.93
N PRO A 94 4.49 24.40 8.69
CA PRO A 94 4.02 25.37 7.69
C PRO A 94 4.02 24.81 6.26
N LEU A 95 4.73 23.70 6.00
CA LEU A 95 4.74 23.05 4.69
C LEU A 95 3.49 22.20 4.44
N LEU A 96 2.66 21.89 5.45
CA LEU A 96 1.48 21.06 5.32
C LEU A 96 0.47 21.63 4.31
N GLU A 97 0.18 22.93 4.37
CA GLU A 97 -0.72 23.61 3.41
C GLU A 97 -0.21 23.50 1.97
N ASN A 98 1.10 23.70 1.78
CA ASN A 98 1.73 23.55 0.48
C ASN A 98 1.64 22.09 -0.02
N TRP A 99 1.85 21.13 0.87
CA TRP A 99 1.75 19.72 0.55
C TRP A 99 0.31 19.34 0.14
N TYR A 100 -0.71 19.81 0.79
CA TYR A 100 -2.10 19.54 0.37
C TYR A 100 -2.38 20.00 -1.07
N THR A 101 -1.68 21.02 -1.55
CA THR A 101 -1.84 21.53 -2.92
C THR A 101 -0.95 20.79 -3.92
N TYR A 102 0.28 20.47 -3.53
CA TYR A 102 1.34 19.94 -4.42
C TYR A 102 1.88 18.58 -3.97
N TRP A 103 1.03 17.75 -3.34
CA TRP A 103 1.40 16.44 -2.76
C TRP A 103 2.05 15.47 -3.75
N MET A 104 1.84 15.65 -5.06
CA MET A 104 2.40 14.76 -6.09
C MET A 104 3.93 14.79 -6.11
N ASP A 105 4.52 15.96 -6.03
CA ASP A 105 5.96 16.20 -6.17
C ASP A 105 6.61 16.85 -4.94
N THR A 106 5.82 17.18 -3.92
CA THR A 106 6.30 17.72 -2.66
C THR A 106 6.44 16.61 -1.62
N PRO A 107 7.65 16.41 -1.04
CA PRO A 107 7.82 15.45 0.05
C PRO A 107 6.99 15.79 1.29
N ALA A 108 6.27 14.82 1.82
CA ALA A 108 5.48 14.96 3.04
C ALA A 108 6.38 14.94 4.27
N GLY A 109 6.39 15.98 5.09
CA GLY A 109 7.16 16.03 6.35
C GLY A 109 8.65 15.72 6.20
N GLY A 110 9.26 16.03 5.05
CA GLY A 110 10.63 15.66 4.75
C GLY A 110 10.85 14.18 4.39
N GLY A 111 9.77 13.42 4.21
CA GLY A 111 9.79 12.03 3.74
C GLY A 111 9.74 11.92 2.22
N GLU A 112 8.70 11.29 1.69
CA GLU A 112 8.49 11.06 0.24
C GLU A 112 7.37 11.95 -0.32
N SER A 113 7.50 12.31 -1.61
CA SER A 113 6.38 12.70 -2.46
C SER A 113 5.66 11.46 -3.02
N PHE A 114 4.45 11.63 -3.55
CA PHE A 114 3.79 10.52 -4.24
C PHE A 114 4.55 10.08 -5.50
N LEU A 115 5.24 10.99 -6.17
CA LEU A 115 6.07 10.66 -7.33
C LEU A 115 7.27 9.77 -6.93
N ASP A 116 7.87 10.00 -5.74
CA ASP A 116 8.93 9.13 -5.23
C ASP A 116 8.37 7.71 -4.97
N GLN A 117 7.20 7.61 -4.32
CA GLN A 117 6.52 6.33 -4.12
C GLN A 117 6.20 5.64 -5.45
N TYR A 118 5.64 6.37 -6.41
CA TYR A 118 5.34 5.86 -7.74
C TYR A 118 6.59 5.30 -8.43
N ASN A 119 7.70 6.02 -8.38
CA ASN A 119 8.94 5.61 -9.03
C ASN A 119 9.49 4.29 -8.44
N ARG A 120 9.51 4.15 -7.09
CA ARG A 120 10.00 2.90 -6.47
C ARG A 120 9.05 1.71 -6.72
N VAL A 121 7.73 1.95 -6.72
CA VAL A 121 6.75 0.91 -7.02
C VAL A 121 6.84 0.49 -8.49
N SER A 122 7.02 1.43 -9.41
CA SER A 122 7.23 1.15 -10.84
C SER A 122 8.48 0.31 -11.06
N ALA A 123 9.60 0.66 -10.41
CA ALA A 123 10.82 -0.13 -10.49
C ALA A 123 10.66 -1.58 -9.98
N PHE A 124 9.83 -1.79 -8.94
CA PHE A 124 9.46 -3.14 -8.49
C PHE A 124 8.68 -3.89 -9.57
N LEU A 125 7.68 -3.27 -10.18
CA LEU A 125 6.85 -3.90 -11.20
C LEU A 125 7.65 -4.24 -12.46
N ASP A 126 8.54 -3.35 -12.90
CA ASP A 126 9.42 -3.58 -14.06
C ASP A 126 10.33 -4.79 -13.81
N GLU A 127 10.92 -4.91 -12.63
CA GLU A 127 11.74 -6.08 -12.26
C GLU A 127 10.92 -7.37 -12.26
N VAL A 128 9.72 -7.34 -11.66
CA VAL A 128 8.88 -8.54 -11.54
C VAL A 128 8.34 -8.99 -12.90
N LYS A 129 8.09 -8.08 -13.85
CA LYS A 129 7.73 -8.41 -15.25
C LYS A 129 8.78 -9.30 -15.91
N GLU A 130 10.06 -9.05 -15.68
CA GLU A 130 11.15 -9.83 -16.25
C GLU A 130 11.18 -11.29 -15.74
N ARG A 131 10.58 -11.56 -14.57
CA ARG A 131 10.53 -12.91 -13.97
C ARG A 131 9.49 -13.84 -14.62
N LYS A 132 8.71 -13.35 -15.59
CA LYS A 132 7.72 -14.11 -16.38
C LYS A 132 6.66 -14.84 -15.56
N TYR A 133 6.29 -14.31 -14.39
CA TYR A 133 5.14 -14.79 -13.64
C TYR A 133 3.85 -14.54 -14.44
N ARG A 134 2.88 -15.44 -14.29
CA ARG A 134 1.55 -15.28 -14.89
C ARG A 134 0.60 -14.55 -13.96
N HIS A 135 0.69 -14.84 -12.65
CA HIS A 135 -0.16 -14.27 -11.62
C HIS A 135 0.60 -14.13 -10.31
N ILE A 136 0.66 -12.92 -9.77
CA ILE A 136 1.25 -12.63 -8.46
C ILE A 136 0.22 -12.01 -7.52
N CYS A 137 0.48 -12.09 -6.21
CA CYS A 137 -0.29 -11.39 -5.18
C CYS A 137 0.59 -10.43 -4.39
N LEU A 138 0.08 -9.23 -4.10
CA LEU A 138 0.78 -8.19 -3.34
C LEU A 138 -0.05 -7.80 -2.11
N PHE A 139 0.49 -7.99 -0.90
CA PHE A 139 -0.08 -7.46 0.34
C PHE A 139 0.55 -6.11 0.66
N ILE A 140 -0.20 -5.04 0.47
CA ILE A 140 0.32 -3.67 0.38
C ILE A 140 -0.61 -2.63 1.00
N HIS A 141 -0.41 -1.38 0.67
CA HIS A 141 -1.04 -0.20 1.23
C HIS A 141 -1.83 0.58 0.18
N ARG A 142 -2.63 1.55 0.64
CA ARG A 142 -3.43 2.39 -0.25
C ARG A 142 -2.58 3.15 -1.27
N GLY A 143 -1.59 3.91 -0.82
CA GLY A 143 -0.75 4.70 -1.72
C GLY A 143 0.00 3.82 -2.73
N THR A 144 0.49 2.64 -2.28
CA THR A 144 1.12 1.66 -3.16
C THR A 144 0.15 1.13 -4.22
N ILE A 145 -1.11 0.84 -3.85
CA ILE A 145 -2.16 0.43 -4.80
C ILE A 145 -2.41 1.54 -5.82
N GLU A 146 -2.54 2.78 -5.36
CA GLU A 146 -2.81 3.91 -6.25
C GLU A 146 -1.64 4.15 -7.22
N ALA A 147 -0.40 4.00 -6.77
CA ALA A 147 0.77 4.02 -7.64
C ALA A 147 0.73 2.92 -8.72
N ILE A 148 0.29 1.70 -8.36
CA ILE A 148 0.11 0.61 -9.32
C ILE A 148 -1.00 0.94 -10.32
N LEU A 149 -2.13 1.50 -9.87
CA LEU A 149 -3.22 1.91 -10.77
C LEU A 149 -2.80 2.99 -11.76
N VAL A 150 -1.93 3.90 -11.34
CA VAL A 150 -1.31 4.89 -12.25
C VAL A 150 -0.38 4.19 -13.25
N TYR A 151 0.46 3.27 -12.79
CA TYR A 151 1.38 2.52 -13.65
C TYR A 151 0.66 1.74 -14.76
N VAL A 152 -0.48 1.13 -14.46
CA VAL A 152 -1.29 0.38 -15.45
C VAL A 152 -2.27 1.26 -16.24
N GLY A 153 -2.25 2.57 -16.08
CA GLY A 153 -3.10 3.52 -16.81
C GLY A 153 -4.58 3.50 -16.42
N GLN A 154 -4.94 2.90 -15.27
CA GLN A 154 -6.32 2.88 -14.76
C GLN A 154 -6.65 4.10 -13.89
N LEU A 155 -5.65 4.87 -13.52
CA LEU A 155 -5.78 6.09 -12.74
C LEU A 155 -4.83 7.15 -13.30
N ASN A 156 -5.29 8.40 -13.41
CA ASN A 156 -4.38 9.51 -13.67
C ASN A 156 -3.66 9.93 -12.38
N LEU A 157 -2.42 10.37 -12.48
CA LEU A 157 -1.59 10.76 -11.35
C LEU A 157 -2.29 11.76 -10.41
N ASN A 158 -2.96 12.77 -10.98
CA ASN A 158 -3.69 13.80 -10.25
C ASN A 158 -5.02 13.34 -9.63
N GLN A 159 -5.43 12.11 -9.85
CA GLN A 159 -6.64 11.50 -9.30
C GLN A 159 -6.36 10.55 -8.14
N ALA A 160 -5.08 10.28 -7.86
CA ALA A 160 -4.71 9.50 -6.69
C ALA A 160 -5.27 10.15 -5.41
N PHE A 161 -5.69 9.32 -4.48
CA PHE A 161 -6.35 9.72 -3.21
C PHE A 161 -7.71 10.42 -3.34
N ALA A 162 -8.21 10.67 -4.54
CA ALA A 162 -9.52 11.34 -4.75
C ALA A 162 -10.72 10.50 -4.30
N ARG A 163 -10.58 9.18 -4.23
CA ARG A 163 -11.67 8.25 -3.85
C ARG A 163 -11.31 7.47 -2.59
N PRO A 164 -12.27 7.19 -1.72
CA PRO A 164 -12.02 6.30 -0.58
C PRO A 164 -11.64 4.89 -1.08
N MET A 165 -10.81 4.22 -0.29
CA MET A 165 -10.43 2.83 -0.52
C MET A 165 -10.55 2.08 0.81
N ASP A 166 -11.41 1.07 0.88
CA ASP A 166 -11.65 0.32 2.10
C ASP A 166 -10.44 -0.52 2.51
N PHE A 167 -10.26 -0.73 3.81
CA PHE A 167 -9.32 -1.71 4.33
C PHE A 167 -9.71 -3.11 3.89
N GLY A 168 -8.74 -3.97 3.65
CA GLY A 168 -8.99 -5.33 3.18
C GLY A 168 -9.52 -5.44 1.75
N VAL A 169 -9.62 -4.32 1.01
CA VAL A 169 -10.00 -4.36 -0.40
C VAL A 169 -9.00 -5.19 -1.19
N ARG A 170 -9.53 -5.94 -2.16
CA ARG A 170 -8.74 -6.77 -3.07
C ARG A 170 -9.35 -6.76 -4.47
N PHE A 171 -8.50 -6.66 -5.46
CA PHE A 171 -8.87 -6.76 -6.88
C PHE A 171 -7.64 -7.08 -7.72
N THR A 172 -7.86 -7.45 -8.98
CA THR A 172 -6.78 -7.83 -9.89
C THR A 172 -6.67 -6.84 -11.02
N VAL A 173 -5.44 -6.45 -11.34
CA VAL A 173 -5.08 -5.67 -12.52
C VAL A 173 -4.22 -6.49 -13.46
N GLU A 174 -4.13 -6.08 -14.72
CA GLU A 174 -3.23 -6.67 -15.70
C GLU A 174 -2.10 -5.71 -16.02
N ILE A 175 -0.88 -6.22 -16.06
CA ILE A 175 0.34 -5.52 -16.46
C ILE A 175 0.80 -6.12 -17.78
N GLU A 176 0.92 -5.28 -18.79
CA GLU A 176 1.42 -5.62 -20.12
C GLU A 176 2.96 -5.67 -20.18
#